data_470f1d7f2c060ba97c2e5ab8169aa15d
#
_entry.id   470f1d7f2c060ba97c2e5ab8169aa15d
#
_cell.length_a   1.000
_cell.length_b   1.000
_cell.length_c   1.000
_cell.angle_alpha   90.00
_cell.angle_beta   90.00
_cell.angle_gamma   90.00
#
_symmetry.space_group_name_H-M   'P 1'
#
loop_
_entity.id
_entity.type
_entity.pdbx_description
1 polymer ?
#
loop_
_entity_poly.entity_id
_entity_poly.type
_entity_poly.pdbx_seq_one_letter_code
_entity_poly.pdbx_strand_id
1 'polypeptide(L)'
;LEVHDLTFAFGLMLLFALCCERGKKRLIYAGLSGLFFFLGLKRIALIGLVGVFLMGEFIRRRKPKVQSILILLISIGAIVICFGYVYLIQSGLFNEIVHALEIDTMGRDRLYAAFQEVYDFSPGFRGYGIGYVTRYISIMTEAGVGVFGTHNFGGMHNDIVTMYIELGFWGFAFWIWYSWNGRIVWCQKEFGMQTALLLLYETIYGFITYATDNTVFYCYINTVFMLLPIAMAIGEQEQGEEKGKHERKEPETSKERRVVAS
;
A
#
# COMPACT_ATOMS: atom_id res chain seq x y z
N LEU A 1 -23.03 -2.23 8.40
CA LEU A 1 -21.55 -2.11 8.40
C LEU A 1 -21.06 -3.05 7.32
N GLU A 2 -20.65 -2.49 6.19
CA GLU A 2 -19.94 -3.27 5.18
C GLU A 2 -18.59 -3.71 5.77
N VAL A 3 -18.49 -4.97 6.13
CA VAL A 3 -17.26 -5.60 6.65
C VAL A 3 -16.14 -5.54 5.59
N HIS A 4 -16.50 -5.23 4.35
CA HIS A 4 -15.61 -5.19 3.20
C HIS A 4 -14.45 -4.19 3.32
N ASP A 5 -14.67 -3.04 3.94
CA ASP A 5 -13.66 -2.00 4.00
C ASP A 5 -12.51 -2.34 4.93
N LEU A 6 -12.78 -3.02 6.05
CA LEU A 6 -11.75 -3.49 6.98
C LEU A 6 -10.86 -4.59 6.40
N THR A 7 -11.30 -5.29 5.35
CA THR A 7 -10.52 -6.36 4.71
C THR A 7 -9.13 -5.88 4.30
N PHE A 8 -9.02 -4.68 3.75
CA PHE A 8 -7.73 -4.13 3.33
C PHE A 8 -6.79 -3.89 4.51
N ALA A 9 -7.31 -3.40 5.64
CA ALA A 9 -6.51 -3.22 6.86
C ALA A 9 -6.02 -4.57 7.42
N PHE A 10 -6.88 -5.59 7.44
CA PHE A 10 -6.47 -6.94 7.84
C PHE A 10 -5.42 -7.55 6.90
N GLY A 11 -5.44 -7.21 5.60
CA GLY A 11 -4.39 -7.57 4.65
C GLY A 11 -3.02 -7.01 5.04
N LEU A 12 -2.96 -5.74 5.45
CA LEU A 12 -1.73 -5.09 5.96
C LEU A 12 -1.25 -5.76 7.25
N MET A 13 -2.14 -6.02 8.20
CA MET A 13 -1.79 -6.73 9.44
C MET A 13 -1.30 -8.16 9.18
N LEU A 14 -1.86 -8.83 8.19
CA LEU A 14 -1.42 -10.16 7.78
C LEU A 14 -0.03 -10.13 7.16
N LEU A 15 0.29 -9.15 6.31
CA LEU A 15 1.63 -8.92 5.79
C LEU A 15 2.64 -8.71 6.92
N PHE A 16 2.32 -7.85 7.89
CA PHE A 16 3.15 -7.64 9.08
C PHE A 16 3.40 -8.96 9.83
N ALA A 17 2.36 -9.70 10.16
CA ALA A 17 2.47 -10.96 10.87
C ALA A 17 3.32 -12.00 10.12
N LEU A 18 3.15 -12.09 8.78
CA LEU A 18 3.89 -13.06 7.97
C LEU A 18 5.35 -12.68 7.76
N CYS A 19 5.66 -11.39 7.63
CA CYS A 19 7.00 -10.91 7.28
C CYS A 19 7.87 -10.59 8.50
N CYS A 20 7.28 -10.17 9.63
CA CYS A 20 8.01 -9.60 10.76
C CYS A 20 7.93 -10.43 12.03
N GLU A 21 6.79 -11.07 12.29
CA GLU A 21 6.60 -11.84 13.52
C GLU A 21 7.20 -13.26 13.44
N ARG A 22 7.52 -13.81 14.63
CA ARG A 22 8.09 -15.17 14.76
C ARG A 22 7.38 -15.99 15.85
N GLY A 23 7.51 -17.30 15.75
CA GLY A 23 7.01 -18.23 16.77
C GLY A 23 5.48 -18.18 16.93
N LYS A 24 5.00 -18.32 18.18
CA LYS A 24 3.57 -18.38 18.51
C LYS A 24 2.82 -17.09 18.18
N LYS A 25 3.47 -15.92 18.35
CA LYS A 25 2.88 -14.61 18.01
C LYS A 25 2.51 -14.53 16.53
N ARG A 26 3.40 -15.00 15.64
CA ARG A 26 3.13 -15.07 14.19
C ARG A 26 1.86 -15.86 13.90
N LEU A 27 1.69 -17.04 14.52
CA LEU A 27 0.50 -17.87 14.30
C LEU A 27 -0.78 -17.20 14.78
N ILE A 28 -0.75 -16.56 15.95
CA ILE A 28 -1.92 -15.87 16.51
C ILE A 28 -2.30 -14.67 15.63
N TYR A 29 -1.35 -13.79 15.32
CA TYR A 29 -1.64 -12.58 14.55
C TYR A 29 -2.01 -12.90 13.09
N ALA A 30 -1.30 -13.84 12.45
CA ALA A 30 -1.66 -14.28 11.10
C ALA A 30 -3.00 -15.01 11.06
N GLY A 31 -3.31 -15.83 12.07
CA GLY A 31 -4.59 -16.53 12.17
C GLY A 31 -5.76 -15.58 12.33
N LEU A 32 -5.66 -14.61 13.26
CA LEU A 32 -6.72 -13.60 13.46
C LEU A 32 -6.87 -12.68 12.25
N SER A 33 -5.77 -12.11 11.77
CA SER A 33 -5.81 -11.22 10.60
C SER A 33 -6.29 -11.96 9.35
N GLY A 34 -5.83 -13.19 9.15
CA GLY A 34 -6.23 -14.04 8.04
C GLY A 34 -7.72 -14.38 8.08
N LEU A 35 -8.26 -14.72 9.26
CA LEU A 35 -9.69 -15.01 9.41
C LEU A 35 -10.55 -13.83 8.93
N PHE A 36 -10.29 -12.63 9.46
CA PHE A 36 -11.05 -11.43 9.08
C PHE A 36 -10.79 -11.01 7.62
N PHE A 37 -9.57 -11.17 7.13
CA PHE A 37 -9.23 -10.94 5.73
C PHE A 37 -10.04 -11.83 4.78
N PHE A 38 -10.10 -13.14 5.05
CA PHE A 38 -10.84 -14.09 4.22
C PHE A 38 -12.37 -13.91 4.33
N LEU A 39 -12.89 -13.49 5.47
CA LEU A 39 -14.32 -13.19 5.61
C LEU A 39 -14.76 -12.02 4.72
N GLY A 40 -13.86 -11.09 4.39
CA GLY A 40 -14.15 -9.98 3.50
C GLY A 40 -14.18 -10.32 2.01
N LEU A 41 -13.64 -11.47 1.58
CA LEU A 41 -13.66 -12.05 0.22
C LEU A 41 -13.35 -11.08 -0.95
N LYS A 42 -12.54 -10.04 -0.72
CA LYS A 42 -12.10 -9.12 -1.79
C LYS A 42 -11.01 -9.79 -2.65
N ARG A 43 -11.36 -10.24 -3.85
CA ARG A 43 -10.46 -10.99 -4.78
C ARG A 43 -9.18 -10.23 -5.08
N ILE A 44 -9.27 -8.92 -5.33
CA ILE A 44 -8.10 -8.08 -5.64
C ILE A 44 -7.14 -7.98 -4.46
N ALA A 45 -7.67 -7.89 -3.23
CA ALA A 45 -6.87 -7.87 -2.01
C ALA A 45 -6.09 -9.18 -1.84
N LEU A 46 -6.71 -10.32 -2.16
CA LEU A 46 -6.07 -11.63 -2.10
C LEU A 46 -4.93 -11.75 -3.11
N ILE A 47 -5.19 -11.37 -4.37
CA ILE A 47 -4.16 -11.38 -5.44
C ILE A 47 -3.01 -10.46 -5.05
N GLY A 48 -3.31 -9.25 -4.55
CA GLY A 48 -2.32 -8.30 -4.06
C GLY A 48 -1.49 -8.86 -2.92
N LEU A 49 -2.12 -9.47 -1.92
CA LEU A 49 -1.45 -10.08 -0.78
C LEU A 49 -0.46 -11.18 -1.20
N VAL A 50 -0.91 -12.10 -2.03
CA VAL A 50 -0.08 -13.22 -2.52
C VAL A 50 1.08 -12.69 -3.35
N GLY A 51 0.84 -11.77 -4.29
CA GLY A 51 1.87 -11.17 -5.13
C GLY A 51 2.94 -10.44 -4.31
N VAL A 52 2.50 -9.61 -3.35
CA VAL A 52 3.39 -8.87 -2.45
C VAL A 52 4.20 -9.81 -1.57
N PHE A 53 3.59 -10.86 -1.02
CA PHE A 53 4.27 -11.85 -0.19
C PHE A 53 5.38 -12.58 -0.97
N LEU A 54 5.06 -13.07 -2.18
CA LEU A 54 6.04 -13.77 -3.02
C LEU A 54 7.21 -12.85 -3.42
N MET A 55 6.90 -11.63 -3.83
CA MET A 55 7.92 -10.62 -4.16
C MET A 55 8.75 -10.25 -2.92
N GLY A 56 8.11 -10.10 -1.78
CA GLY A 56 8.77 -9.83 -0.51
C GLY A 56 9.76 -10.91 -0.12
N GLU A 57 9.37 -12.17 -0.22
CA GLU A 57 10.26 -13.30 0.04
C GLU A 57 11.45 -13.34 -0.94
N PHE A 58 11.20 -13.00 -2.21
CA PHE A 58 12.27 -12.90 -3.21
C PHE A 58 13.29 -11.82 -2.84
N ILE A 59 12.83 -10.61 -2.47
CA ILE A 59 13.71 -9.48 -2.12
C ILE A 59 14.45 -9.78 -0.81
N ARG A 60 13.77 -10.27 0.21
CA ARG A 60 14.33 -10.56 1.54
C ARG A 60 15.52 -11.51 1.50
N ARG A 61 15.53 -12.46 0.56
CA ARG A 61 16.63 -13.42 0.39
C ARG A 61 17.87 -12.84 -0.31
N ARG A 62 17.83 -11.58 -0.75
CA ARG A 62 18.95 -10.94 -1.43
C ARG A 62 19.86 -10.22 -0.45
N LYS A 63 21.11 -9.97 -0.87
CA LYS A 63 22.07 -9.16 -0.08
C LYS A 63 21.54 -7.72 0.06
N PRO A 64 21.84 -7.00 1.16
CA PRO A 64 21.32 -5.64 1.41
C PRO A 64 21.52 -4.66 0.26
N LYS A 65 22.68 -4.69 -0.40
CA LYS A 65 22.94 -3.85 -1.59
C LYS A 65 21.98 -4.14 -2.75
N VAL A 66 21.67 -5.42 -2.98
CA VAL A 66 20.72 -5.84 -4.02
C VAL A 66 19.30 -5.44 -3.63
N GLN A 67 18.94 -5.54 -2.35
CA GLN A 67 17.63 -5.09 -1.84
C GLN A 67 17.42 -3.60 -2.11
N SER A 68 18.41 -2.73 -1.83
CA SER A 68 18.31 -1.29 -2.13
C SER A 68 18.14 -1.00 -3.62
N ILE A 69 18.85 -1.74 -4.48
CA ILE A 69 18.67 -1.60 -5.94
C ILE A 69 17.27 -2.05 -6.37
N LEU A 70 16.77 -3.16 -5.84
CA LEU A 70 15.42 -3.64 -6.15
C LEU A 70 14.35 -2.66 -5.68
N ILE A 71 14.49 -2.07 -4.48
CA ILE A 71 13.60 -1.00 -3.99
C ILE A 71 13.55 0.16 -4.98
N LEU A 72 14.71 0.62 -5.44
CA LEU A 72 14.79 1.72 -6.41
C LEU A 72 14.11 1.35 -7.75
N LEU A 73 14.40 0.16 -8.29
CA LEU A 73 13.81 -0.29 -9.55
C LEU A 73 12.29 -0.45 -9.45
N ILE A 74 11.80 -1.00 -8.33
CA ILE A 74 10.36 -1.12 -8.06
C ILE A 74 9.72 0.26 -7.97
N SER A 75 10.37 1.21 -7.27
CA SER A 75 9.87 2.58 -7.15
C SER A 75 9.75 3.28 -8.50
N ILE A 76 10.78 3.16 -9.36
CA ILE A 76 10.76 3.72 -10.73
C ILE A 76 9.64 3.04 -11.53
N GLY A 77 9.56 1.71 -11.50
CA GLY A 77 8.52 0.97 -12.20
C GLY A 77 7.11 1.39 -11.75
N ALA A 78 6.90 1.55 -10.46
CA ALA A 78 5.61 1.99 -9.90
C ALA A 78 5.23 3.41 -10.34
N ILE A 79 6.20 4.34 -10.39
CA ILE A 79 5.96 5.70 -10.91
C ILE A 79 5.48 5.62 -12.37
N VAL A 80 6.21 4.87 -13.22
CA VAL A 80 5.85 4.70 -14.63
C VAL A 80 4.47 4.06 -14.79
N ILE A 81 4.18 3.02 -13.99
CA ILE A 81 2.88 2.32 -14.01
C ILE A 81 1.75 3.25 -13.59
N CYS A 82 1.91 4.04 -12.52
CA CYS A 82 0.86 4.95 -12.05
C CYS A 82 0.55 6.04 -13.08
N PHE A 83 1.57 6.67 -13.68
CA PHE A 83 1.36 7.63 -14.75
C PHE A 83 0.77 6.99 -15.99
N GLY A 84 1.27 5.81 -16.40
CA GLY A 84 0.74 5.05 -17.51
C GLY A 84 -0.73 4.67 -17.30
N TYR A 85 -1.12 4.33 -16.08
CA TYR A 85 -2.50 3.98 -15.74
C TYR A 85 -3.44 5.19 -15.83
N VAL A 86 -3.02 6.36 -15.35
CA VAL A 86 -3.78 7.61 -15.53
C VAL A 86 -3.95 7.95 -17.00
N TYR A 87 -2.88 7.84 -17.81
CA TYR A 87 -2.93 8.05 -19.25
C TYR A 87 -3.85 7.04 -19.96
N LEU A 88 -3.79 5.76 -19.58
CA LEU A 88 -4.60 4.69 -20.16
C LEU A 88 -6.10 4.96 -19.98
N ILE A 89 -6.50 5.49 -18.82
CA ILE A 89 -7.89 5.85 -18.54
C ILE A 89 -8.29 7.12 -19.29
N GLN A 90 -7.46 8.16 -19.23
CA GLN A 90 -7.76 9.44 -19.88
C GLN A 90 -7.86 9.33 -21.39
N SER A 91 -6.99 8.55 -22.04
CA SER A 91 -7.00 8.32 -23.49
C SER A 91 -8.15 7.44 -24.00
N GLY A 92 -8.90 6.79 -23.12
CA GLY A 92 -9.94 5.83 -23.49
C GLY A 92 -9.44 4.41 -23.78
N LEU A 93 -8.12 4.21 -23.89
CA LEU A 93 -7.54 2.88 -24.17
C LEU A 93 -7.93 1.83 -23.14
N PHE A 94 -8.12 2.23 -21.87
CA PHE A 94 -8.63 1.32 -20.84
C PHE A 94 -9.97 0.70 -21.25
N ASN A 95 -10.92 1.52 -21.72
CA ASN A 95 -12.24 1.06 -22.12
C ASN A 95 -12.16 0.16 -23.35
N GLU A 96 -11.32 0.48 -24.32
CA GLU A 96 -11.08 -0.37 -25.49
C GLU A 96 -10.56 -1.75 -25.08
N ILE A 97 -9.59 -1.81 -24.15
CA ILE A 97 -9.01 -3.06 -23.68
C ILE A 97 -10.04 -3.91 -22.92
N VAL A 98 -10.79 -3.32 -22.00
CA VAL A 98 -11.76 -4.09 -21.20
C VAL A 98 -12.91 -4.59 -22.05
N HIS A 99 -13.35 -3.82 -23.04
CA HIS A 99 -14.37 -4.27 -24.00
C HIS A 99 -13.84 -5.37 -24.94
N ALA A 100 -12.61 -5.25 -25.44
CA ALA A 100 -11.98 -6.27 -26.29
C ALA A 100 -11.76 -7.61 -25.57
N LEU A 101 -11.53 -7.57 -24.24
CA LEU A 101 -11.33 -8.74 -23.40
C LEU A 101 -12.60 -9.21 -22.70
N GLU A 102 -13.76 -8.60 -22.98
CA GLU A 102 -15.05 -8.90 -22.36
C GLU A 102 -15.00 -8.88 -20.80
N ILE A 103 -14.20 -7.97 -20.24
CA ILE A 103 -14.04 -7.85 -18.79
C ILE A 103 -15.23 -7.08 -18.21
N ASP A 104 -15.95 -7.69 -17.27
CA ASP A 104 -16.98 -6.98 -16.49
C ASP A 104 -16.32 -6.01 -15.48
N THR A 105 -16.46 -4.73 -15.76
CA THR A 105 -15.94 -3.63 -14.92
C THR A 105 -16.91 -3.20 -13.82
N MET A 106 -18.11 -3.81 -13.74
CA MET A 106 -19.19 -3.39 -12.84
C MET A 106 -19.59 -1.91 -13.07
N GLY A 107 -19.52 -1.42 -14.32
CA GLY A 107 -19.86 -0.06 -14.71
C GLY A 107 -18.75 0.99 -14.50
N ARG A 108 -17.56 0.59 -14.07
CA ARG A 108 -16.42 1.53 -13.90
C ARG A 108 -15.91 2.09 -15.21
N ASP A 109 -15.99 1.34 -16.31
CA ASP A 109 -15.70 1.79 -17.66
C ASP A 109 -16.53 3.03 -18.06
N ARG A 110 -17.82 3.03 -17.74
CA ARG A 110 -18.72 4.17 -17.99
C ARG A 110 -18.37 5.37 -17.11
N LEU A 111 -18.04 5.09 -15.84
CA LEU A 111 -17.62 6.14 -14.91
C LEU A 111 -16.30 6.78 -15.38
N TYR A 112 -15.33 5.98 -15.79
CA TYR A 112 -14.05 6.49 -16.30
C TYR A 112 -14.23 7.28 -17.60
N ALA A 113 -15.10 6.82 -18.51
CA ALA A 113 -15.46 7.56 -19.73
C ALA A 113 -16.02 8.96 -19.40
N ALA A 114 -16.87 9.08 -18.36
CA ALA A 114 -17.42 10.37 -17.95
C ALA A 114 -16.36 11.34 -17.39
N PHE A 115 -15.22 10.83 -16.93
CA PHE A 115 -14.12 11.66 -16.42
C PHE A 115 -13.05 11.99 -17.47
N GLN A 116 -13.04 11.35 -18.66
CA GLN A 116 -12.02 11.59 -19.69
C GLN A 116 -11.94 13.04 -20.14
N GLU A 117 -13.07 13.75 -20.19
CA GLU A 117 -13.13 15.16 -20.55
C GLU A 117 -12.91 16.11 -19.38
N VAL A 118 -12.86 15.58 -18.13
CA VAL A 118 -12.73 16.41 -16.92
C VAL A 118 -11.28 16.80 -16.68
N TYR A 119 -10.30 16.02 -17.14
CA TYR A 119 -8.89 16.29 -16.90
C TYR A 119 -8.02 15.99 -18.11
N ASP A 120 -6.89 16.68 -18.21
CA ASP A 120 -5.85 16.47 -19.23
C ASP A 120 -4.65 15.74 -18.65
N PHE A 121 -4.11 14.80 -19.42
CA PHE A 121 -2.82 14.20 -19.09
C PHE A 121 -1.69 15.07 -19.64
N SER A 122 -1.34 16.12 -18.91
CA SER A 122 -0.28 17.06 -19.32
C SER A 122 0.43 17.68 -18.12
N PRO A 123 1.71 18.09 -18.26
CA PRO A 123 2.42 18.83 -17.22
C PRO A 123 1.79 20.18 -16.84
N GLY A 124 0.92 20.73 -17.70
CA GLY A 124 0.16 21.94 -17.43
C GLY A 124 -1.08 21.76 -16.57
N PHE A 125 -1.52 20.52 -16.37
CA PHE A 125 -2.71 20.24 -15.55
C PHE A 125 -2.42 20.47 -14.07
N ARG A 126 -3.15 21.41 -13.46
CA ARG A 126 -2.91 21.88 -12.07
C ARG A 126 -3.74 21.14 -11.02
N GLY A 127 -4.73 20.33 -11.44
CA GLY A 127 -5.71 19.69 -10.56
C GLY A 127 -6.81 20.64 -10.08
N TYR A 128 -7.84 20.06 -9.50
CA TYR A 128 -9.03 20.80 -9.05
C TYR A 128 -9.12 20.95 -7.53
N GLY A 129 -8.16 20.40 -6.79
CA GLY A 129 -8.15 20.39 -5.33
C GLY A 129 -8.77 19.13 -4.72
N ILE A 130 -8.36 18.84 -3.47
CA ILE A 130 -8.79 17.65 -2.74
C ILE A 130 -10.30 17.67 -2.51
N GLY A 131 -10.96 16.52 -2.74
CA GLY A 131 -12.40 16.35 -2.61
C GLY A 131 -13.21 16.74 -3.85
N TYR A 132 -12.55 17.23 -4.92
CA TYR A 132 -13.23 17.61 -6.15
C TYR A 132 -14.00 16.43 -6.78
N VAL A 133 -13.38 15.27 -6.92
CA VAL A 133 -13.97 14.09 -7.58
C VAL A 133 -15.24 13.64 -6.85
N THR A 134 -15.20 13.53 -5.53
CA THR A 134 -16.36 13.16 -4.72
C THR A 134 -17.50 14.17 -4.88
N ARG A 135 -17.17 15.47 -4.82
CA ARG A 135 -18.15 16.54 -5.00
C ARG A 135 -18.74 16.55 -6.43
N TYR A 136 -17.92 16.33 -7.45
CA TYR A 136 -18.37 16.24 -8.83
C TYR A 136 -19.37 15.10 -9.03
N ILE A 137 -19.07 13.90 -8.53
CA ILE A 137 -19.97 12.73 -8.58
C ILE A 137 -21.30 13.06 -7.88
N SER A 138 -21.28 13.66 -6.68
CA SER A 138 -22.48 14.02 -5.94
C SER A 138 -23.38 14.99 -6.72
N ILE A 139 -22.79 16.08 -7.25
CA ILE A 139 -23.53 17.09 -8.05
C ILE A 139 -24.16 16.46 -9.30
N MET A 140 -23.39 15.65 -10.04
CA MET A 140 -23.88 15.01 -11.26
C MET A 140 -24.96 13.95 -10.97
N THR A 141 -24.86 13.25 -9.85
CA THR A 141 -25.88 12.29 -9.39
C THR A 141 -27.18 13.01 -9.01
N GLU A 142 -27.10 14.08 -8.25
CA GLU A 142 -28.26 14.91 -7.86
C GLU A 142 -28.93 15.53 -9.08
N ALA A 143 -28.14 15.95 -10.07
CA ALA A 143 -28.66 16.51 -11.33
C ALA A 143 -29.21 15.46 -12.30
N GLY A 144 -28.99 14.16 -12.06
CA GLY A 144 -29.44 13.07 -12.92
C GLY A 144 -28.76 13.05 -14.29
N VAL A 145 -27.51 13.52 -14.40
CA VAL A 145 -26.83 13.70 -15.70
C VAL A 145 -26.12 12.42 -16.14
N GLY A 146 -26.39 11.96 -17.35
CA GLY A 146 -25.67 10.87 -18.01
C GLY A 146 -25.64 9.58 -17.18
N VAL A 147 -24.47 8.98 -17.01
CA VAL A 147 -24.27 7.75 -16.24
C VAL A 147 -24.62 7.93 -14.76
N PHE A 148 -24.46 9.12 -14.22
CA PHE A 148 -24.75 9.44 -12.82
C PHE A 148 -26.23 9.46 -12.48
N GLY A 149 -27.11 9.71 -13.49
CA GLY A 149 -28.56 9.63 -13.31
C GLY A 149 -29.11 8.21 -13.30
N THR A 150 -28.34 7.23 -13.79
CA THR A 150 -28.75 5.83 -13.88
C THR A 150 -28.07 4.93 -12.84
N HIS A 151 -26.95 5.36 -12.29
CA HIS A 151 -26.15 4.59 -11.33
C HIS A 151 -25.74 5.48 -10.18
N ASN A 152 -25.91 5.01 -8.96
CA ASN A 152 -25.42 5.70 -7.76
C ASN A 152 -23.97 5.24 -7.49
N PHE A 153 -23.00 6.06 -7.89
CA PHE A 153 -21.59 5.83 -7.62
C PHE A 153 -21.22 6.44 -6.26
N GLY A 154 -20.79 5.61 -5.30
CA GLY A 154 -20.28 6.07 -4.01
C GLY A 154 -18.90 6.74 -4.08
N GLY A 155 -18.25 6.73 -5.25
CA GLY A 155 -16.94 7.29 -5.51
C GLY A 155 -16.39 6.79 -6.84
N MET A 156 -15.17 7.21 -7.21
CA MET A 156 -14.54 6.82 -8.47
C MET A 156 -14.05 5.36 -8.49
N HIS A 157 -13.92 4.73 -7.33
CA HIS A 157 -13.32 3.39 -7.16
C HIS A 157 -11.94 3.26 -7.83
N ASN A 158 -11.19 4.35 -7.79
CA ASN A 158 -9.85 4.46 -8.35
C ASN A 158 -9.14 5.67 -7.73
N ASP A 159 -8.43 5.44 -6.65
CA ASP A 159 -7.75 6.50 -5.93
C ASP A 159 -6.56 7.08 -6.72
N ILE A 160 -5.92 6.28 -7.58
CA ILE A 160 -4.77 6.75 -8.39
C ILE A 160 -5.22 7.88 -9.32
N VAL A 161 -6.33 7.67 -10.05
CA VAL A 161 -6.88 8.68 -10.96
C VAL A 161 -7.50 9.84 -10.19
N THR A 162 -8.20 9.55 -9.08
CA THR A 162 -8.73 10.59 -8.17
C THR A 162 -7.62 11.53 -7.72
N MET A 163 -6.49 11.00 -7.23
CA MET A 163 -5.35 11.81 -6.77
C MET A 163 -4.72 12.60 -7.91
N TYR A 164 -4.68 12.07 -9.13
CA TYR A 164 -4.21 12.84 -10.28
C TYR A 164 -5.14 14.03 -10.60
N ILE A 165 -6.46 13.81 -10.65
CA ILE A 165 -7.45 14.85 -10.93
C ILE A 165 -7.40 15.95 -9.85
N GLU A 166 -7.24 15.57 -8.60
CA GLU A 166 -7.28 16.49 -7.47
C GLU A 166 -5.96 17.26 -7.27
N LEU A 167 -4.81 16.58 -7.39
CA LEU A 167 -3.49 17.17 -7.15
C LEU A 167 -2.85 17.78 -8.40
N GLY A 168 -3.32 17.43 -9.60
CA GLY A 168 -2.69 17.78 -10.87
C GLY A 168 -1.38 17.03 -11.09
N PHE A 169 -0.76 17.28 -12.25
CA PHE A 169 0.42 16.53 -12.70
C PHE A 169 1.58 16.54 -11.68
N TRP A 170 1.97 17.73 -11.20
CA TRP A 170 3.13 17.87 -10.33
C TRP A 170 2.82 17.45 -8.88
N GLY A 171 1.61 17.70 -8.39
CA GLY A 171 1.18 17.22 -7.08
C GLY A 171 1.10 15.70 -7.03
N PHE A 172 0.58 15.08 -8.09
CA PHE A 172 0.55 13.64 -8.26
C PHE A 172 1.96 13.04 -8.38
N ALA A 173 2.85 13.66 -9.18
CA ALA A 173 4.25 13.24 -9.29
C ALA A 173 4.94 13.23 -7.93
N PHE A 174 4.74 14.28 -7.13
CA PHE A 174 5.27 14.36 -5.78
C PHE A 174 4.69 13.29 -4.85
N TRP A 175 3.35 13.09 -4.88
CA TRP A 175 2.69 12.07 -4.05
C TRP A 175 3.20 10.65 -4.35
N ILE A 176 3.32 10.28 -5.64
CA ILE A 176 3.86 8.98 -6.06
C ILE A 176 5.33 8.86 -5.64
N TRP A 177 6.16 9.86 -5.96
CA TRP A 177 7.57 9.83 -5.61
C TRP A 177 7.79 9.71 -4.09
N TYR A 178 7.06 10.48 -3.29
CA TYR A 178 7.14 10.42 -1.83
C TYR A 178 6.71 9.05 -1.30
N SER A 179 5.61 8.51 -1.80
CA SER A 179 5.09 7.22 -1.35
C SER A 179 6.02 6.05 -1.66
N TRP A 180 6.62 6.03 -2.86
CA TRP A 180 7.42 4.91 -3.34
C TRP A 180 8.92 5.03 -3.09
N ASN A 181 9.44 6.23 -2.95
CA ASN A 181 10.87 6.45 -2.75
C ASN A 181 11.16 7.21 -1.46
N GLY A 182 10.66 8.43 -1.33
CA GLY A 182 11.03 9.34 -0.23
C GLY A 182 10.82 8.69 1.13
N ARG A 183 9.63 8.17 1.38
CA ARG A 183 9.25 7.54 2.65
C ARG A 183 10.00 6.23 2.92
N ILE A 184 10.19 5.39 1.89
CA ILE A 184 10.87 4.10 2.04
C ILE A 184 12.36 4.29 2.29
N VAL A 185 13.01 5.20 1.56
CA VAL A 185 14.44 5.52 1.77
C VAL A 185 14.68 6.18 3.13
N TRP A 186 13.78 7.08 3.55
CA TRP A 186 13.83 7.63 4.90
C TRP A 186 13.71 6.53 5.96
N CYS A 187 12.72 5.66 5.84
CA CYS A 187 12.51 4.55 6.75
C CYS A 187 13.73 3.59 6.80
N GLN A 188 14.38 3.34 5.66
CA GLN A 188 15.60 2.54 5.62
C GLN A 188 16.76 3.17 6.40
N LYS A 189 16.90 4.49 6.35
CA LYS A 189 17.97 5.22 7.06
C LYS A 189 17.73 5.27 8.57
N GLU A 190 16.50 5.54 8.99
CA GLU A 190 16.15 5.71 10.40
C GLU A 190 15.93 4.37 11.15
N PHE A 191 15.30 3.41 10.51
CA PHE A 191 14.82 2.18 11.15
C PHE A 191 15.38 0.89 10.53
N GLY A 192 16.24 1.01 9.53
CA GLY A 192 16.89 -0.13 8.90
C GLY A 192 16.11 -0.80 7.76
N MET A 193 16.76 -1.80 7.16
CA MET A 193 16.28 -2.45 5.93
C MET A 193 15.00 -3.26 6.15
N GLN A 194 14.83 -3.93 7.28
CA GLN A 194 13.65 -4.76 7.52
C GLN A 194 12.37 -3.93 7.57
N THR A 195 12.41 -2.81 8.29
CA THR A 195 11.29 -1.88 8.40
C THR A 195 10.97 -1.23 7.05
N ALA A 196 12.00 -0.87 6.27
CA ALA A 196 11.82 -0.34 4.91
C ALA A 196 11.19 -1.36 3.96
N LEU A 197 11.53 -2.63 4.07
CA LEU A 197 10.92 -3.70 3.28
C LEU A 197 9.45 -3.91 3.66
N LEU A 198 9.12 -3.88 4.95
CA LEU A 198 7.73 -3.92 5.37
C LEU A 198 6.93 -2.76 4.77
N LEU A 199 7.45 -1.52 4.89
CA LEU A 199 6.81 -0.35 4.31
C LEU A 199 6.66 -0.44 2.78
N LEU A 200 7.66 -1.02 2.09
CA LEU A 200 7.56 -1.30 0.65
C LEU A 200 6.41 -2.27 0.36
N TYR A 201 6.30 -3.38 1.09
CA TYR A 201 5.25 -4.38 0.87
C TYR A 201 3.87 -3.78 1.11
N GLU A 202 3.71 -3.03 2.18
CA GLU A 202 2.47 -2.31 2.48
C GLU A 202 2.14 -1.28 1.39
N THR A 203 3.15 -0.56 0.88
CA THR A 203 2.97 0.41 -0.22
C THR A 203 2.48 -0.28 -1.49
N ILE A 204 3.10 -1.40 -1.88
CA ILE A 204 2.68 -2.16 -3.07
C ILE A 204 1.23 -2.65 -2.90
N TYR A 205 0.93 -3.26 -1.76
CA TYR A 205 -0.42 -3.74 -1.46
C TYR A 205 -1.44 -2.59 -1.48
N GLY A 206 -1.14 -1.46 -0.84
CA GLY A 206 -1.99 -0.27 -0.82
C GLY A 206 -2.25 0.26 -2.23
N PHE A 207 -1.23 0.38 -3.07
CA PHE A 207 -1.41 0.87 -4.45
C PHE A 207 -2.20 -0.09 -5.35
N ILE A 208 -2.14 -1.41 -5.11
CA ILE A 208 -3.02 -2.36 -5.78
C ILE A 208 -4.49 -2.09 -5.39
N THR A 209 -4.75 -1.81 -4.12
CA THR A 209 -6.11 -1.47 -3.68
C THR A 209 -6.55 -0.09 -4.18
N TYR A 210 -5.66 0.89 -4.25
CA TYR A 210 -5.93 2.23 -4.81
C TYR A 210 -6.32 2.21 -6.29
N ALA A 211 -5.78 1.27 -7.06
CA ALA A 211 -6.14 1.12 -8.47
C ALA A 211 -7.56 0.57 -8.69
N THR A 212 -8.18 0.01 -7.67
CA THR A 212 -9.43 -0.75 -7.82
C THR A 212 -10.53 -0.36 -6.83
N ASP A 213 -10.23 0.49 -5.84
CA ASP A 213 -11.18 0.91 -4.81
C ASP A 213 -10.84 2.32 -4.27
N ASN A 214 -11.67 2.84 -3.34
CA ASN A 214 -11.50 4.15 -2.71
C ASN A 214 -10.81 4.01 -1.34
N THR A 215 -9.64 3.38 -1.28
CA THR A 215 -9.01 3.02 0.00
C THR A 215 -8.07 4.09 0.56
N VAL A 216 -7.63 5.06 -0.25
CA VAL A 216 -6.75 6.16 0.20
C VAL A 216 -7.42 7.04 1.25
N PHE A 217 -8.74 7.16 1.20
CA PHE A 217 -9.51 7.98 2.16
C PHE A 217 -9.99 7.21 3.39
N TYR A 218 -9.74 5.90 3.47
CA TYR A 218 -10.08 5.11 4.65
C TYR A 218 -9.06 5.32 5.76
N CYS A 219 -9.39 6.18 6.72
CA CYS A 219 -8.48 6.60 7.79
C CYS A 219 -7.86 5.42 8.57
N TYR A 220 -8.62 4.34 8.80
CA TYR A 220 -8.12 3.16 9.51
C TYR A 220 -7.10 2.35 8.69
N ILE A 221 -7.24 2.26 7.36
CA ILE A 221 -6.24 1.64 6.49
C ILE A 221 -4.93 2.44 6.53
N ASN A 222 -5.03 3.75 6.34
CA ASN A 222 -3.86 4.62 6.38
C ASN A 222 -3.20 4.64 7.76
N THR A 223 -3.99 4.56 8.85
CA THR A 223 -3.46 4.47 10.21
C THR A 223 -2.65 3.18 10.39
N VAL A 224 -3.18 2.03 10.00
CA VAL A 224 -2.46 0.75 10.07
C VAL A 224 -1.20 0.79 9.21
N PHE A 225 -1.30 1.29 7.99
CA PHE A 225 -0.21 1.44 7.03
C PHE A 225 0.95 2.33 7.56
N MET A 226 0.63 3.34 8.36
CA MET A 226 1.64 4.21 8.96
C MET A 226 2.22 3.66 10.27
N LEU A 227 1.40 2.98 11.08
CA LEU A 227 1.78 2.55 12.42
C LEU A 227 2.58 1.23 12.43
N LEU A 228 2.31 0.30 11.51
CA LEU A 228 3.01 -0.98 11.50
C LEU A 228 4.53 -0.87 11.36
N PRO A 229 5.08 -0.07 10.42
CA PRO A 229 6.54 0.11 10.33
C PRO A 229 7.13 0.74 11.59
N ILE A 230 6.43 1.67 12.22
CA ILE A 230 6.87 2.32 13.46
C ILE A 230 6.86 1.32 14.61
N ALA A 231 5.78 0.56 14.77
CA ALA A 231 5.67 -0.46 15.80
C ALA A 231 6.76 -1.54 15.67
N MET A 232 7.09 -1.93 14.43
CA MET A 232 8.19 -2.84 14.17
C MET A 232 9.53 -2.26 14.62
N ALA A 233 9.82 -0.99 14.26
CA ALA A 233 11.06 -0.33 14.62
C ALA A 233 11.25 -0.22 16.15
N ILE A 234 10.18 0.13 16.88
CA ILE A 234 10.21 0.17 18.36
C ILE A 234 10.48 -1.21 18.93
N GLY A 235 9.79 -2.24 18.45
CA GLY A 235 9.98 -3.61 18.94
C GLY A 235 11.39 -4.17 18.71
N GLU A 236 12.03 -3.80 17.59
CA GLU A 236 13.44 -4.18 17.33
C GLU A 236 14.42 -3.47 18.27
N GLN A 237 14.18 -2.20 18.59
CA GLN A 237 15.01 -1.44 19.53
C GLN A 237 14.93 -2.04 20.95
N GLU A 238 13.72 -2.33 21.44
CA GLU A 238 13.52 -2.95 22.76
C GLU A 238 14.22 -4.31 22.87
N GLN A 239 14.11 -5.17 21.84
CA GLN A 239 14.79 -6.46 21.83
C GLN A 239 16.32 -6.32 21.79
N GLY A 240 16.85 -5.31 21.14
CA GLY A 240 18.29 -4.99 21.12
C GLY A 240 18.79 -4.58 22.50
N GLU A 241 18.05 -3.75 23.23
CA GLU A 241 18.38 -3.31 24.58
C GLU A 241 18.34 -4.45 25.60
N GLU A 242 17.34 -5.34 25.51
CA GLU A 242 17.22 -6.50 26.39
C GLU A 242 18.41 -7.46 26.22
N LYS A 243 18.81 -7.74 24.97
CA LYS A 243 19.99 -8.58 24.69
C LYS A 243 21.27 -7.95 25.24
N GLY A 244 21.48 -6.65 25.07
CA GLY A 244 22.64 -5.94 25.61
C GLY A 244 22.66 -5.94 27.14
N LYS A 245 21.51 -5.93 27.82
CA LYS A 245 21.41 -6.06 29.28
C LYS A 245 21.73 -7.47 29.76
N HIS A 246 21.33 -8.50 29.02
CA HIS A 246 21.65 -9.89 29.35
C HIS A 246 23.15 -10.20 29.18
N GLU A 247 23.76 -9.74 28.09
CA GLU A 247 25.19 -9.91 27.83
C GLU A 247 26.06 -9.19 28.85
N ARG A 248 25.62 -8.04 29.38
CA ARG A 248 26.33 -7.32 30.46
C ARG A 248 26.20 -7.99 31.85
N LYS A 249 25.22 -8.86 32.07
CA LYS A 249 25.01 -9.55 33.34
C LYS A 249 25.76 -10.88 33.46
N GLU A 250 26.36 -11.39 32.37
CA GLU A 250 27.09 -12.66 32.36
C GLU A 250 28.63 -12.62 32.58
N PRO A 251 29.32 -11.58 32.99
CA PRO A 251 30.78 -11.62 32.89
C PRO A 251 31.57 -11.92 34.17
N GLU A 252 31.04 -12.23 35.31
CA GLU A 252 31.93 -12.44 36.49
C GLU A 252 31.95 -13.83 37.12
N THR A 253 30.89 -14.60 37.00
CA THR A 253 30.82 -15.90 37.70
C THR A 253 31.54 -17.04 36.99
N SER A 254 31.93 -16.90 35.72
CA SER A 254 32.62 -17.98 34.98
C SER A 254 34.15 -17.90 35.08
N LYS A 255 34.71 -16.75 35.40
CA LYS A 255 36.18 -16.59 35.57
C LYS A 255 36.67 -17.01 36.96
N GLU A 256 35.88 -16.78 37.99
CA GLU A 256 36.27 -17.20 39.34
C GLU A 256 36.27 -18.73 39.57
N ARG A 257 35.44 -19.47 38.84
CA ARG A 257 35.44 -20.97 38.95
C ARG A 257 36.65 -21.65 38.29
N ARG A 258 37.40 -20.97 37.43
CA ARG A 258 38.60 -21.54 36.79
C ARG A 258 39.90 -21.32 37.58
N VAL A 259 39.90 -20.37 38.52
CA VAL A 259 41.09 -20.09 39.35
C VAL A 259 41.16 -20.93 40.63
N VAL A 260 40.05 -21.55 41.03
CA VAL A 260 40.01 -22.39 42.23
C VAL A 260 40.24 -23.88 41.91
N ALA A 261 40.38 -24.27 40.63
CA ALA A 261 40.61 -25.64 40.19
C ALA A 261 42.03 -25.90 39.59
N SER A 262 42.98 -25.00 39.82
CA SER A 262 44.41 -25.15 39.57
C SER A 262 45.16 -25.02 40.89
#